data_16e8c5aabab6bb46a1a1fed9578024fa
#
_entry.id   16e8c5aabab6bb46a1a1fed9578024fa
#
_cell.length_a   1.000
_cell.length_b   1.000
_cell.length_c   1.000
_cell.angle_alpha   90.00
_cell.angle_beta   90.00
_cell.angle_gamma   90.00
#
_symmetry.space_group_name_H-M   'P 1'
#
loop_
_entity.id
_entity.type
_entity.pdbx_description
1 polymer ?
#
loop_
_entity_poly.entity_id
_entity_poly.type
_entity_poly.pdbx_seq_one_letter_code
_entity_poly.pdbx_strand_id
1 'polypeptide(L)'
;IIKNLDKNLSIKEVQEKTGHVVAVKDVSFSIQKGETFVVMGLSGSGKSTLVRCISRLIEPTAGMVKMDDVEVTKMSASELLELRRNKMSMVFQHFGLFPHRTVLENIGYGLEVRGTKKDIRTEKSMEVLKMVGLDGWHNNYPRELSGGMQQRVGLARALAVDPEILIFDEPFSALDPLIRREMQDELLKIQEKLQKTMVFITCLLYTSPSPRDTNP
;
A
#
# COMPACT_ATOMS: atom_id res chain seq x y z
N ILE A 1 -22.71 -18.40 -7.64
CA ILE A 1 -23.87 -17.91 -6.86
C ILE A 1 -24.08 -16.41 -7.11
N ILE A 2 -23.05 -15.57 -6.99
CA ILE A 2 -23.18 -14.10 -7.06
C ILE A 2 -23.46 -13.59 -8.49
N LYS A 3 -23.03 -14.29 -9.55
CA LYS A 3 -23.25 -13.89 -10.94
C LYS A 3 -24.74 -13.78 -11.37
N ASN A 4 -25.63 -14.43 -10.64
CA ASN A 4 -27.07 -14.48 -10.90
C ASN A 4 -27.90 -13.71 -9.87
N LEU A 5 -27.30 -12.95 -8.98
CA LEU A 5 -28.02 -12.11 -8.05
C LEU A 5 -28.57 -10.88 -8.77
N ASP A 6 -29.84 -10.55 -8.47
CA ASP A 6 -30.45 -9.31 -8.95
C ASP A 6 -29.58 -8.11 -8.50
N LYS A 7 -29.17 -7.30 -9.47
CA LYS A 7 -28.33 -6.13 -9.24
C LYS A 7 -28.97 -5.09 -8.32
N ASN A 8 -30.30 -5.15 -8.18
CA ASN A 8 -31.07 -4.24 -7.34
C ASN A 8 -31.12 -4.59 -5.84
N LEU A 9 -30.59 -5.77 -5.47
CA LEU A 9 -30.57 -6.17 -4.06
C LEU A 9 -29.61 -5.29 -3.24
N SER A 10 -30.07 -4.88 -2.08
CA SER A 10 -29.21 -4.24 -1.09
C SER A 10 -28.16 -5.24 -0.54
N ILE A 11 -27.05 -4.70 0.01
CA ILE A 11 -26.00 -5.53 0.63
C ILE A 11 -26.56 -6.45 1.70
N LYS A 12 -27.52 -5.96 2.48
CA LYS A 12 -28.18 -6.71 3.55
C LYS A 12 -29.01 -7.88 3.00
N GLU A 13 -29.80 -7.64 1.96
CA GLU A 13 -30.60 -8.70 1.29
C GLU A 13 -29.72 -9.76 0.64
N VAL A 14 -28.57 -9.39 0.08
CA VAL A 14 -27.60 -10.36 -0.44
C VAL A 14 -27.05 -11.23 0.70
N GLN A 15 -26.70 -10.63 1.83
CA GLN A 15 -26.20 -11.37 2.99
C GLN A 15 -27.24 -12.33 3.56
N GLU A 16 -28.49 -11.89 3.70
CA GLU A 16 -29.60 -12.70 4.22
C GLU A 16 -29.93 -13.89 3.28
N LYS A 17 -29.89 -13.66 1.96
CA LYS A 17 -30.24 -14.69 0.97
C LYS A 17 -29.11 -15.69 0.69
N THR A 18 -27.85 -15.27 0.84
CA THR A 18 -26.70 -16.06 0.37
C THR A 18 -25.69 -16.42 1.46
N GLY A 19 -25.76 -15.78 2.62
CA GLY A 19 -24.75 -15.88 3.67
C GLY A 19 -23.42 -15.19 3.34
N HIS A 20 -23.34 -14.45 2.21
CA HIS A 20 -22.12 -13.78 1.77
C HIS A 20 -22.18 -12.28 2.05
N VAL A 21 -21.04 -11.72 2.45
CA VAL A 21 -20.88 -10.27 2.63
C VAL A 21 -20.37 -9.64 1.34
N VAL A 22 -21.08 -8.63 0.82
CA VAL A 22 -20.60 -7.82 -0.30
C VAL A 22 -19.69 -6.72 0.27
N ALA A 23 -18.39 -6.87 0.10
CA ALA A 23 -17.41 -5.92 0.62
C ALA A 23 -17.24 -4.69 -0.30
N VAL A 24 -17.36 -4.87 -1.61
CA VAL A 24 -17.22 -3.82 -2.63
C VAL A 24 -18.27 -4.07 -3.71
N LYS A 25 -19.02 -3.04 -4.10
CA LYS A 25 -20.06 -3.12 -5.14
C LYS A 25 -20.00 -1.90 -6.06
N ASP A 26 -19.97 -2.17 -7.36
CA ASP A 26 -20.12 -1.17 -8.44
C ASP A 26 -19.16 0.05 -8.31
N VAL A 27 -17.87 -0.24 -8.09
CA VAL A 27 -16.81 0.78 -8.01
C VAL A 27 -16.02 0.79 -9.31
N SER A 28 -15.93 1.98 -9.93
CA SER A 28 -15.11 2.21 -11.13
C SER A 28 -14.36 3.52 -10.98
N PHE A 29 -13.07 3.52 -11.27
CA PHE A 29 -12.21 4.70 -11.29
C PHE A 29 -10.97 4.44 -12.15
N SER A 30 -10.26 5.50 -12.47
CA SER A 30 -8.97 5.45 -13.17
C SER A 30 -7.96 6.31 -12.41
N ILE A 31 -6.69 5.90 -12.44
CA ILE A 31 -5.57 6.61 -11.81
C ILE A 31 -4.55 6.89 -12.89
N GLN A 32 -4.11 8.13 -13.01
CA GLN A 32 -3.09 8.52 -13.97
C GLN A 32 -1.69 8.17 -13.45
N LYS A 33 -0.76 7.95 -14.35
CA LYS A 33 0.65 7.72 -13.98
C LYS A 33 1.20 8.93 -13.21
N GLY A 34 1.83 8.66 -12.07
CA GLY A 34 2.37 9.70 -11.17
C GLY A 34 1.33 10.34 -10.24
N GLU A 35 0.05 9.98 -10.37
CA GLU A 35 -1.02 10.49 -9.51
C GLU A 35 -0.99 9.86 -8.12
N THR A 36 -1.34 10.65 -7.11
CA THR A 36 -1.67 10.15 -5.77
C THR A 36 -3.18 10.10 -5.60
N PHE A 37 -3.74 8.89 -5.63
CA PHE A 37 -5.16 8.62 -5.49
C PHE A 37 -5.50 8.19 -4.06
N VAL A 38 -6.45 8.85 -3.43
CA VAL A 38 -6.82 8.60 -2.02
C VAL A 38 -8.24 8.07 -1.92
N VAL A 39 -8.40 6.88 -1.33
CA VAL A 39 -9.68 6.26 -0.99
C VAL A 39 -9.97 6.49 0.48
N MET A 40 -10.97 7.32 0.78
CA MET A 40 -11.38 7.64 2.14
C MET A 40 -12.71 6.94 2.50
N GLY A 41 -12.91 6.65 3.77
CA GLY A 41 -14.17 6.11 4.28
C GLY A 41 -14.02 5.51 5.67
N LEU A 42 -15.15 5.22 6.31
CA LEU A 42 -15.18 4.65 7.65
C LEU A 42 -14.53 3.27 7.71
N SER A 43 -14.12 2.84 8.91
CA SER A 43 -13.66 1.47 9.13
C SER A 43 -14.76 0.47 8.72
N GLY A 44 -14.37 -0.62 8.08
CA GLY A 44 -15.31 -1.65 7.61
C GLY A 44 -16.02 -1.32 6.29
N SER A 45 -15.77 -0.17 5.63
CA SER A 45 -16.43 0.19 4.35
C SER A 45 -15.88 -0.53 3.10
N GLY A 46 -15.00 -1.52 3.26
CA GLY A 46 -14.45 -2.31 2.14
C GLY A 46 -13.20 -1.75 1.47
N LYS A 47 -12.62 -0.65 1.94
CA LYS A 47 -11.43 -0.01 1.34
C LYS A 47 -10.24 -0.95 1.18
N SER A 48 -9.84 -1.64 2.26
CA SER A 48 -8.74 -2.61 2.22
C SER A 48 -9.03 -3.76 1.27
N THR A 49 -10.29 -4.21 1.18
CA THR A 49 -10.72 -5.22 0.22
C THR A 49 -10.57 -4.70 -1.22
N LEU A 50 -11.00 -3.47 -1.49
CA LEU A 50 -10.85 -2.84 -2.81
C LEU A 50 -9.39 -2.82 -3.27
N VAL A 51 -8.48 -2.34 -2.43
CA VAL A 51 -7.05 -2.26 -2.78
C VAL A 51 -6.41 -3.64 -2.93
N ARG A 52 -6.81 -4.60 -2.12
CA ARG A 52 -6.35 -5.98 -2.27
C ARG A 52 -6.90 -6.64 -3.53
N CYS A 53 -8.06 -6.20 -4.03
CA CYS A 53 -8.56 -6.60 -5.35
C CYS A 53 -7.74 -5.95 -6.48
N ILE A 54 -7.30 -4.70 -6.34
CA ILE A 54 -6.43 -4.04 -7.35
C ILE A 54 -5.13 -4.82 -7.54
N SER A 55 -4.51 -5.26 -6.44
CA SER A 55 -3.29 -6.09 -6.46
C SER A 55 -3.56 -7.59 -6.66
N ARG A 56 -4.84 -8.00 -6.79
CA ARG A 56 -5.31 -9.40 -6.80
C ARG A 56 -4.79 -10.25 -5.63
N LEU A 57 -4.45 -9.63 -4.49
CA LEU A 57 -4.29 -10.38 -3.23
C LEU A 57 -5.61 -11.01 -2.79
N ILE A 58 -6.73 -10.38 -3.16
CA ILE A 58 -8.07 -10.94 -3.11
C ILE A 58 -8.59 -10.97 -4.54
N GLU A 59 -9.03 -12.14 -5.01
CA GLU A 59 -9.62 -12.28 -6.33
C GLU A 59 -11.00 -11.60 -6.37
N PRO A 60 -11.22 -10.60 -7.25
CA PRO A 60 -12.53 -9.97 -7.38
C PRO A 60 -13.55 -10.97 -7.95
N THR A 61 -14.75 -10.99 -7.38
CA THR A 61 -15.83 -11.88 -7.83
C THR A 61 -16.31 -11.54 -9.25
N ALA A 62 -16.28 -10.24 -9.58
CA ALA A 62 -16.63 -9.70 -10.91
C ALA A 62 -15.92 -8.36 -11.09
N GLY A 63 -15.91 -7.87 -12.33
CA GLY A 63 -15.24 -6.63 -12.70
C GLY A 63 -13.87 -6.87 -13.32
N MET A 64 -13.16 -5.77 -13.58
CA MET A 64 -11.92 -5.78 -14.33
C MET A 64 -10.93 -4.80 -13.67
N VAL A 65 -9.70 -5.23 -13.51
CA VAL A 65 -8.58 -4.37 -13.14
C VAL A 65 -7.61 -4.32 -14.31
N LYS A 66 -7.27 -3.12 -14.74
CA LYS A 66 -6.27 -2.88 -15.79
C LYS A 66 -5.09 -2.10 -15.22
N MET A 67 -3.90 -2.39 -15.72
CA MET A 67 -2.69 -1.62 -15.53
C MET A 67 -2.09 -1.38 -16.91
N ASP A 68 -2.04 -0.12 -17.32
CA ASP A 68 -1.80 0.24 -18.71
C ASP A 68 -2.79 -0.51 -19.65
N ASP A 69 -2.32 -1.18 -20.67
CA ASP A 69 -3.13 -1.95 -21.62
C ASP A 69 -3.38 -3.41 -21.18
N VAL A 70 -2.85 -3.82 -20.01
CA VAL A 70 -2.90 -5.21 -19.56
C VAL A 70 -4.01 -5.41 -18.54
N GLU A 71 -4.88 -6.39 -18.77
CA GLU A 71 -5.94 -6.77 -17.83
C GLU A 71 -5.39 -7.70 -16.73
N VAL A 72 -5.12 -7.12 -15.56
CA VAL A 72 -4.57 -7.83 -14.39
C VAL A 72 -5.47 -8.97 -13.94
N THR A 73 -6.78 -8.81 -14.06
CA THR A 73 -7.77 -9.84 -13.68
C THR A 73 -7.71 -11.11 -14.53
N LYS A 74 -7.09 -11.06 -15.69
CA LYS A 74 -6.92 -12.24 -16.58
C LYS A 74 -5.52 -12.86 -16.54
N MET A 75 -4.58 -12.24 -15.84
CA MET A 75 -3.21 -12.75 -15.74
C MET A 75 -3.17 -14.13 -15.10
N SER A 76 -2.31 -14.99 -15.60
CA SER A 76 -1.90 -16.24 -14.95
C SER A 76 -1.19 -15.97 -13.61
N ALA A 77 -1.04 -17.00 -12.79
CA ALA A 77 -0.32 -16.87 -11.51
C ALA A 77 1.14 -16.42 -11.68
N SER A 78 1.81 -16.87 -12.74
CA SER A 78 3.18 -16.47 -13.05
C SER A 78 3.29 -15.01 -13.48
N GLU A 79 2.41 -14.54 -14.37
CA GLU A 79 2.37 -13.14 -14.81
C GLU A 79 2.04 -12.20 -13.64
N LEU A 80 1.09 -12.59 -12.79
CA LEU A 80 0.73 -11.83 -11.59
C LEU A 80 1.88 -11.76 -10.59
N LEU A 81 2.66 -12.83 -10.44
CA LEU A 81 3.85 -12.84 -9.60
C LEU A 81 4.91 -11.86 -10.13
N GLU A 82 5.16 -11.85 -11.44
CA GLU A 82 6.08 -10.92 -12.08
C GLU A 82 5.60 -9.47 -11.98
N LEU A 83 4.31 -9.21 -12.15
CA LEU A 83 3.71 -7.89 -11.93
C LEU A 83 3.99 -7.37 -10.51
N ARG A 84 3.71 -8.19 -9.50
CA ARG A 84 3.92 -7.85 -8.09
C ARG A 84 5.40 -7.70 -7.74
N ARG A 85 6.28 -8.50 -8.35
CA ARG A 85 7.72 -8.38 -8.11
C ARG A 85 8.30 -7.09 -8.67
N ASN A 86 7.85 -6.67 -9.85
CA ASN A 86 8.55 -5.66 -10.62
C ASN A 86 7.85 -4.30 -10.66
N LYS A 87 6.50 -4.27 -10.61
CA LYS A 87 5.75 -3.06 -10.87
C LYS A 87 4.98 -2.52 -9.68
N MET A 88 4.71 -3.36 -8.68
CA MET A 88 3.78 -3.02 -7.61
C MET A 88 4.37 -3.34 -6.24
N SER A 89 4.27 -2.42 -5.29
CA SER A 89 4.62 -2.67 -3.89
C SER A 89 3.50 -2.23 -2.96
N MET A 90 3.39 -2.89 -1.82
CA MET A 90 2.36 -2.60 -0.83
C MET A 90 2.96 -2.34 0.55
N VAL A 91 2.50 -1.27 1.18
CA VAL A 91 2.78 -0.90 2.56
C VAL A 91 1.54 -1.23 3.39
N PHE A 92 1.69 -2.09 4.39
CA PHE A 92 0.59 -2.62 5.19
C PHE A 92 0.41 -1.84 6.50
N GLN A 93 -0.79 -1.89 7.04
CA GLN A 93 -1.19 -1.28 8.31
C GLN A 93 -0.31 -1.74 9.49
N HIS A 94 0.05 -3.01 9.56
CA HIS A 94 0.84 -3.62 10.64
C HIS A 94 2.29 -3.86 10.22
N PHE A 95 2.92 -2.92 9.55
CA PHE A 95 4.30 -2.90 9.09
C PHE A 95 4.77 -4.16 8.34
N GLY A 96 4.33 -5.36 8.73
CA GLY A 96 4.64 -6.64 8.10
C GLY A 96 6.15 -6.94 8.05
N LEU A 97 6.91 -6.47 9.04
CA LEU A 97 8.34 -6.70 9.10
C LEU A 97 8.66 -8.12 9.58
N PHE A 98 9.74 -8.67 9.07
CA PHE A 98 10.26 -9.96 9.51
C PHE A 98 11.03 -9.76 10.84
N PRO A 99 10.55 -10.31 11.97
CA PRO A 99 11.13 -10.04 13.29
C PRO A 99 12.53 -10.64 13.48
N HIS A 100 12.86 -11.64 12.68
CA HIS A 100 14.14 -12.36 12.70
C HIS A 100 15.18 -11.79 11.71
N ARG A 101 14.83 -10.73 10.97
CA ARG A 101 15.71 -10.03 10.03
C ARG A 101 16.02 -8.63 10.55
N THR A 102 17.23 -8.17 10.25
CA THR A 102 17.63 -6.79 10.55
C THR A 102 16.82 -5.79 9.71
N VAL A 103 16.93 -4.51 10.02
CA VAL A 103 16.35 -3.41 9.23
C VAL A 103 16.80 -3.50 7.77
N LEU A 104 18.12 -3.64 7.55
CA LEU A 104 18.69 -3.72 6.21
C LEU A 104 18.17 -4.94 5.42
N GLU A 105 18.08 -6.08 6.07
CA GLU A 105 17.55 -7.31 5.47
C GLU A 105 16.05 -7.23 5.19
N ASN A 106 15.28 -6.52 6.03
CA ASN A 106 13.88 -6.24 5.77
C ASN A 106 13.71 -5.36 4.53
N ILE A 107 14.50 -4.27 4.42
CA ILE A 107 14.46 -3.37 3.26
C ILE A 107 14.86 -4.12 1.99
N GLY A 108 15.93 -4.90 2.04
CA GLY A 108 16.46 -5.64 0.90
C GLY A 108 15.66 -6.88 0.48
N TYR A 109 14.63 -7.27 1.24
CA TYR A 109 13.92 -8.52 0.99
C TYR A 109 13.31 -8.64 -0.41
N GLY A 110 12.67 -7.60 -0.91
CA GLY A 110 12.09 -7.61 -2.26
C GLY A 110 13.15 -7.78 -3.35
N LEU A 111 14.33 -7.19 -3.18
CA LEU A 111 15.47 -7.36 -4.07
C LEU A 111 16.05 -8.78 -3.99
N GLU A 112 16.04 -9.38 -2.79
CA GLU A 112 16.42 -10.79 -2.58
C GLU A 112 15.51 -11.73 -3.36
N VAL A 113 14.21 -11.55 -3.27
CA VAL A 113 13.20 -12.33 -4.02
C VAL A 113 13.34 -12.17 -5.53
N ARG A 114 13.87 -11.04 -6.02
CA ARG A 114 14.22 -10.80 -7.42
C ARG A 114 15.54 -11.48 -7.85
N GLY A 115 16.29 -12.06 -6.91
CA GLY A 115 17.61 -12.66 -7.20
C GLY A 115 18.72 -11.62 -7.37
N THR A 116 18.52 -10.38 -6.89
CA THR A 116 19.56 -9.33 -6.95
C THR A 116 20.80 -9.73 -6.15
N LYS A 117 21.99 -9.56 -6.70
CA LYS A 117 23.26 -9.84 -6.04
C LYS A 117 23.36 -9.09 -4.72
N LYS A 118 23.98 -9.74 -3.71
CA LYS A 118 24.05 -9.23 -2.33
C LYS A 118 24.62 -7.81 -2.24
N ASP A 119 25.68 -7.52 -2.96
CA ASP A 119 26.35 -6.21 -2.90
C ASP A 119 25.44 -5.11 -3.41
N ILE A 120 24.81 -5.30 -4.57
CA ILE A 120 23.85 -4.35 -5.16
C ILE A 120 22.63 -4.18 -4.26
N ARG A 121 22.15 -5.28 -3.66
CA ARG A 121 21.02 -5.26 -2.72
C ARG A 121 21.35 -4.45 -1.48
N THR A 122 22.54 -4.65 -0.92
CA THR A 122 23.01 -3.91 0.25
C THR A 122 23.12 -2.43 -0.03
N GLU A 123 23.75 -2.04 -1.14
CA GLU A 123 23.91 -0.66 -1.57
C GLU A 123 22.56 0.05 -1.72
N LYS A 124 21.64 -0.52 -2.50
CA LYS A 124 20.29 0.02 -2.70
C LYS A 124 19.50 0.11 -1.39
N SER A 125 19.62 -0.90 -0.52
CA SER A 125 18.93 -0.89 0.77
C SER A 125 19.47 0.19 1.69
N MET A 126 20.78 0.46 1.69
CA MET A 126 21.38 1.56 2.46
C MET A 126 20.98 2.93 1.91
N GLU A 127 20.88 3.08 0.60
CA GLU A 127 20.41 4.32 -0.02
C GLU A 127 18.98 4.66 0.43
N VAL A 128 18.06 3.69 0.33
CA VAL A 128 16.66 3.88 0.72
C VAL A 128 16.51 4.04 2.22
N LEU A 129 17.32 3.34 3.03
CA LEU A 129 17.35 3.50 4.49
C LEU A 129 17.68 4.95 4.88
N LYS A 130 18.65 5.57 4.22
CA LYS A 130 18.98 6.99 4.42
C LYS A 130 17.84 7.91 3.95
N MET A 131 17.21 7.58 2.83
CA MET A 131 16.09 8.36 2.27
C MET A 131 14.92 8.47 3.26
N VAL A 132 14.67 7.42 4.06
CA VAL A 132 13.61 7.41 5.08
C VAL A 132 14.10 7.83 6.47
N GLY A 133 15.29 8.42 6.58
CA GLY A 133 15.82 8.99 7.83
C GLY A 133 16.18 7.95 8.90
N LEU A 134 16.59 6.74 8.50
CA LEU A 134 16.99 5.65 9.41
C LEU A 134 18.50 5.37 9.37
N ASP A 135 19.33 6.37 9.02
CA ASP A 135 20.78 6.19 8.98
C ASP A 135 21.30 5.71 10.35
N GLY A 136 22.21 4.74 10.34
CA GLY A 136 22.73 4.11 11.56
C GLY A 136 21.93 2.91 12.09
N TRP A 137 20.68 2.69 11.65
CA TRP A 137 19.80 1.64 12.18
C TRP A 137 19.82 0.32 11.39
N HIS A 138 20.70 0.19 10.43
CA HIS A 138 20.74 -0.96 9.48
C HIS A 138 20.90 -2.33 10.14
N ASN A 139 21.61 -2.43 11.27
CA ASN A 139 21.87 -3.70 11.99
C ASN A 139 20.83 -4.01 13.06
N ASN A 140 19.92 -3.08 13.39
CA ASN A 140 18.90 -3.28 14.41
C ASN A 140 17.78 -4.22 13.92
N TYR A 141 17.09 -4.84 14.88
CA TYR A 141 15.92 -5.65 14.61
C TYR A 141 14.63 -4.86 14.84
N PRO A 142 13.49 -5.24 14.23
CA PRO A 142 12.22 -4.54 14.36
C PRO A 142 11.79 -4.27 15.82
N ARG A 143 12.06 -5.19 16.74
CA ARG A 143 11.75 -5.05 18.17
C ARG A 143 12.48 -3.90 18.89
N GLU A 144 13.56 -3.41 18.30
CA GLU A 144 14.40 -2.32 18.85
C GLU A 144 13.96 -0.95 18.33
N LEU A 145 12.93 -0.91 17.47
CA LEU A 145 12.44 0.27 16.79
C LEU A 145 11.10 0.75 17.37
N SER A 146 10.90 2.07 17.38
CA SER A 146 9.57 2.65 17.62
C SER A 146 8.60 2.30 16.48
N GLY A 147 7.27 2.45 16.71
CA GLY A 147 6.27 2.21 15.68
C GLY A 147 6.48 3.05 14.42
N GLY A 148 6.84 4.33 14.58
CA GLY A 148 7.17 5.21 13.44
C GLY A 148 8.41 4.74 12.67
N MET A 149 9.45 4.28 13.36
CA MET A 149 10.63 3.70 12.71
C MET A 149 10.30 2.40 11.97
N GLN A 150 9.48 1.53 12.56
CA GLN A 150 9.02 0.31 11.88
C GLN A 150 8.23 0.63 10.61
N GLN A 151 7.40 1.68 10.64
CA GLN A 151 6.67 2.15 9.46
C GLN A 151 7.64 2.65 8.37
N ARG A 152 8.67 3.41 8.74
CA ARG A 152 9.73 3.86 7.82
C ARG A 152 10.46 2.67 7.19
N VAL A 153 10.75 1.61 7.93
CA VAL A 153 11.32 0.37 7.39
C VAL A 153 10.38 -0.29 6.38
N GLY A 154 9.07 -0.34 6.69
CA GLY A 154 8.05 -0.86 5.78
C GLY A 154 7.96 -0.06 4.48
N LEU A 155 8.03 1.27 4.57
CA LEU A 155 8.08 2.17 3.43
C LEU A 155 9.37 1.96 2.62
N ALA A 156 10.52 1.93 3.28
CA ALA A 156 11.82 1.69 2.65
C ALA A 156 11.85 0.36 1.89
N ARG A 157 11.31 -0.71 2.48
CA ARG A 157 11.19 -2.02 1.82
C ARG A 157 10.35 -1.94 0.54
N ALA A 158 9.25 -1.18 0.56
CA ALA A 158 8.42 -0.98 -0.61
C ALA A 158 9.12 -0.16 -1.70
N LEU A 159 9.93 0.83 -1.33
CA LEU A 159 10.69 1.70 -2.23
C LEU A 159 11.92 1.02 -2.83
N ALA A 160 12.60 0.13 -2.07
CA ALA A 160 13.86 -0.48 -2.47
C ALA A 160 13.78 -1.26 -3.80
N VAL A 161 12.61 -1.79 -4.11
CA VAL A 161 12.36 -2.50 -5.38
C VAL A 161 12.02 -1.57 -6.55
N ASP A 162 12.00 -0.26 -6.33
CA ASP A 162 11.67 0.77 -7.32
C ASP A 162 10.39 0.47 -8.12
N PRO A 163 9.23 0.32 -7.46
CA PRO A 163 7.98 -0.02 -8.14
C PRO A 163 7.42 1.15 -8.96
N GLU A 164 6.58 0.85 -9.95
CA GLU A 164 5.80 1.87 -10.67
C GLU A 164 4.61 2.34 -9.84
N ILE A 165 4.01 1.43 -9.05
CA ILE A 165 2.82 1.67 -8.22
C ILE A 165 3.10 1.31 -6.77
N LEU A 166 2.82 2.26 -5.88
CA LEU A 166 2.85 2.09 -4.43
C LEU A 166 1.42 2.07 -3.88
N ILE A 167 1.08 1.01 -3.16
CA ILE A 167 -0.22 0.82 -2.54
C ILE A 167 -0.07 0.92 -1.02
N PHE A 168 -0.89 1.74 -0.37
CA PHE A 168 -0.86 1.98 1.06
C PHE A 168 -2.20 1.59 1.68
N ASP A 169 -2.21 0.51 2.47
CA ASP A 169 -3.39 0.01 3.19
C ASP A 169 -3.36 0.52 4.64
N GLU A 170 -3.97 1.68 4.90
CA GLU A 170 -4.02 2.38 6.20
C GLU A 170 -2.66 2.52 6.89
N PRO A 171 -1.61 3.01 6.19
CA PRO A 171 -0.21 2.89 6.64
C PRO A 171 0.07 3.62 7.95
N PHE A 172 -0.75 4.59 8.34
CA PHE A 172 -0.51 5.44 9.51
C PHE A 172 -1.52 5.24 10.63
N SER A 173 -2.44 4.28 10.52
CA SER A 173 -3.52 4.09 11.50
C SER A 173 -3.01 3.63 12.87
N ALA A 174 -1.90 2.91 12.92
CA ALA A 174 -1.27 2.40 14.15
C ALA A 174 -0.33 3.42 14.84
N LEU A 175 -0.15 4.62 14.26
CA LEU A 175 0.75 5.65 14.79
C LEU A 175 -0.03 6.68 15.61
N ASP A 176 0.64 7.25 16.61
CA ASP A 176 0.11 8.41 17.33
C ASP A 176 -0.02 9.64 16.42
N PRO A 177 -0.84 10.64 16.76
CA PRO A 177 -1.14 11.76 15.87
C PRO A 177 0.06 12.58 15.43
N LEU A 178 1.07 12.76 16.29
CA LEU A 178 2.25 13.56 15.98
C LEU A 178 3.13 12.85 14.96
N ILE A 179 3.51 11.61 15.26
CA ILE A 179 4.33 10.75 14.35
C ILE A 179 3.62 10.53 13.02
N ARG A 180 2.29 10.39 13.03
CA ARG A 180 1.50 10.27 11.81
C ARG A 180 1.68 11.49 10.90
N ARG A 181 1.59 12.70 11.46
CA ARG A 181 1.78 13.94 10.69
C ARG A 181 3.18 14.04 10.09
N GLU A 182 4.20 13.74 10.89
CA GLU A 182 5.59 13.69 10.42
C GLU A 182 5.77 12.70 9.25
N MET A 183 5.19 11.52 9.36
CA MET A 183 5.25 10.48 8.31
C MET A 183 4.51 10.90 7.04
N GLN A 184 3.39 11.62 7.15
CA GLN A 184 2.67 12.16 5.99
C GLN A 184 3.51 13.22 5.27
N ASP A 185 4.09 14.16 6.00
CA ASP A 185 4.94 15.22 5.43
C ASP A 185 6.18 14.63 4.75
N GLU A 186 6.77 13.60 5.35
CA GLU A 186 7.90 12.89 4.75
C GLU A 186 7.53 12.15 3.46
N LEU A 187 6.39 11.48 3.46
CA LEU A 187 5.91 10.80 2.28
C LEU A 187 5.61 11.76 1.12
N LEU A 188 5.07 12.94 1.41
CA LEU A 188 4.87 13.98 0.40
C LEU A 188 6.21 14.42 -0.23
N LYS A 189 7.25 14.63 0.59
CA LYS A 189 8.61 14.96 0.09
C LYS A 189 9.21 13.84 -0.77
N ILE A 190 8.95 12.58 -0.40
CA ILE A 190 9.37 11.41 -1.19
C ILE A 190 8.62 11.38 -2.52
N GLN A 191 7.30 11.64 -2.52
CA GLN A 191 6.48 11.67 -3.72
C GLN A 191 6.91 12.77 -4.70
N GLU A 192 7.21 13.96 -4.20
CA GLU A 192 7.73 15.07 -5.03
C GLU A 192 9.01 14.68 -5.79
N LYS A 193 9.88 13.90 -5.17
CA LYS A 193 11.13 13.43 -5.77
C LYS A 193 10.95 12.26 -6.73
N LEU A 194 10.10 11.30 -6.37
CA LEU A 194 9.99 10.02 -7.08
C LEU A 194 8.88 10.00 -8.13
N GLN A 195 7.87 10.85 -8.00
CA GLN A 195 6.70 10.96 -8.91
C GLN A 195 6.06 9.60 -9.23
N LYS A 196 5.96 8.72 -8.23
CA LYS A 196 5.36 7.40 -8.38
C LYS A 196 3.82 7.48 -8.35
N THR A 197 3.17 6.54 -9.02
CA THR A 197 1.73 6.36 -8.86
C THR A 197 1.45 5.79 -7.48
N MET A 198 0.61 6.46 -6.68
CA MET A 198 0.30 6.06 -5.32
C MET A 198 -1.20 5.86 -5.12
N VAL A 199 -1.56 4.76 -4.45
CA VAL A 199 -2.94 4.49 -4.03
C VAL A 199 -2.98 4.41 -2.52
N PHE A 200 -3.68 5.36 -1.90
CA PHE A 200 -3.80 5.45 -0.46
C PHE A 200 -5.17 5.04 0.02
N ILE A 201 -5.20 4.24 1.08
CA ILE A 201 -6.40 4.02 1.87
C ILE A 201 -6.24 4.66 3.23
N THR A 202 -7.23 5.42 3.66
CA THR A 202 -7.28 5.97 5.01
C THR A 202 -8.71 6.02 5.55
N CYS A 203 -8.86 5.72 6.84
CA CYS A 203 -10.10 5.94 7.58
C CYS A 203 -10.17 7.35 8.18
N LEU A 204 -9.09 8.12 8.11
CA LEU A 204 -8.96 9.39 8.78
C LEU A 204 -9.33 10.53 7.84
N LEU A 205 -10.45 11.18 8.12
CA LEU A 205 -10.74 12.52 7.64
C LEU A 205 -9.78 13.48 8.37
N TYR A 206 -8.59 13.68 7.81
CA TYR A 206 -7.79 14.83 8.20
C TYR A 206 -8.42 16.04 7.52
N THR A 207 -9.13 16.85 8.28
CA THR A 207 -9.36 18.24 7.90
C THR A 207 -7.99 18.90 7.92
N SER A 208 -7.35 19.02 6.77
CA SER A 208 -6.34 20.05 6.53
C SER A 208 -6.98 21.34 7.03
N PRO A 209 -6.29 22.16 7.87
CA PRO A 209 -6.78 23.50 8.13
C PRO A 209 -7.00 24.17 6.78
N SER A 210 -8.24 24.60 6.52
CA SER A 210 -8.56 25.34 5.30
C SER A 210 -7.61 26.53 5.23
N PRO A 211 -7.10 26.93 4.06
CA PRO A 211 -6.34 28.16 3.91
C PRO A 211 -7.09 29.42 4.42
N ARG A 212 -8.35 29.28 4.79
CA ARG A 212 -9.20 30.35 5.39
C ARG A 212 -9.03 30.47 6.91
N ASP A 213 -8.41 29.50 7.58
CA ASP A 213 -8.23 29.53 9.05
C ASP A 213 -6.92 30.20 9.48
N THR A 214 -6.19 30.81 8.56
CA THR A 214 -4.96 31.59 8.80
C THR A 214 -5.18 33.08 8.64
N ASN A 215 -6.29 33.63 9.16
CA ASN A 215 -6.39 35.07 9.35
C ASN A 215 -6.29 35.41 10.85
N PRO A 216 -5.38 36.32 11.23
CA PRO A 216 -5.18 36.75 12.60
C PRO A 216 -6.36 37.55 13.14
#